data_67cd96eba0c6b450292ff56450f90c65
#
_entry.id   67cd96eba0c6b450292ff56450f90c65
#
_cell.length_a   1.000
_cell.length_b   1.000
_cell.length_c   1.000
_cell.angle_alpha   90.00
_cell.angle_beta   90.00
_cell.angle_gamma   90.00
#
_symmetry.space_group_name_H-M   'P 1'
#
loop_
_entity.id
_entity.type
_entity.pdbx_description
1 polymer ?
#
loop_
_entity_poly.entity_id
_entity_poly.type
_entity_poly.pdbx_seq_one_letter_code
_entity_poly.pdbx_strand_id
1 'polypeptide(L)'
;MGGNDMTEKVLNKPMYADEIVKIFRSGLPKDELIEKISDYHTSDIADALEKMTADERKALYPVLGVELVAEIFSYIEDSEEYLKEINSDKVANLLSEMDSDDAVDILEKLGDDDRKRIVALLDNDAKQDVRMILSYDDDEIGSEMTTNYIVISKNLSIKEARHELISQAGENDNINTIYAVDDNNCFFGAIDLKDLIVARNYQNLDDIIVKSYPFVKAHEKITDCIEQLKDYAEDSIPVLDDEKHILGVITAHDIVQVVDEELGEDYAKLGGLTAEEDLNETTFQSTKKRLPWLIILLFLGMGVSSVVGIFESVVAVIPIVICFQSLILDMAGNVGTQSLAVTIRVLMDENLTASDKLKLTVKEMKVGFSNGILLGVMAVIFVALYIFLIKGNDIAYSFIVSGCVGFSLLASMVISSLIGTLVPMFFNKMKIDPAVASGPLITTINDLVAVVTYYGMVWLLLINILHLT
;
A
#
# COMPACT_ATOMS: atom_id res chain seq x y z
N MET A 1 25.61 22.89 31.88
CA MET A 1 25.90 23.51 30.58
C MET A 1 26.39 22.38 29.67
N GLY A 2 25.65 22.08 28.62
CA GLY A 2 25.92 20.99 27.69
C GLY A 2 24.57 20.51 27.08
N GLY A 3 23.82 21.43 26.49
CA GLY A 3 22.61 21.09 25.72
C GLY A 3 23.04 20.34 24.46
N ASN A 4 22.53 19.15 24.31
CA ASN A 4 22.69 18.32 23.11
C ASN A 4 22.00 18.98 21.92
N ASP A 5 22.83 19.50 21.06
CA ASP A 5 22.53 19.87 19.68
C ASP A 5 22.45 18.56 18.85
N MET A 6 21.33 17.83 18.98
CA MET A 6 21.01 16.62 18.22
C MET A 6 19.72 16.82 17.40
N THR A 7 19.46 18.05 17.00
CA THR A 7 18.46 18.37 16.01
C THR A 7 19.16 18.86 14.74
N GLU A 8 18.81 18.27 13.59
CA GLU A 8 19.26 18.60 12.24
C GLU A 8 20.56 17.95 11.74
N LYS A 9 20.61 16.62 11.69
CA LYS A 9 21.05 15.98 10.45
C LYS A 9 19.83 15.46 9.71
N VAL A 10 18.95 16.34 9.29
CA VAL A 10 18.23 16.13 8.05
C VAL A 10 19.34 16.01 6.99
N LEU A 11 19.47 14.85 6.38
CA LEU A 11 20.24 14.71 5.14
C LEU A 11 19.69 15.78 4.20
N ASN A 12 20.42 16.91 4.08
CA ASN A 12 20.14 17.86 3.00
C ASN A 12 20.42 17.12 1.69
N LYS A 13 19.37 16.46 1.16
CA LYS A 13 19.36 16.00 -0.24
C LYS A 13 19.63 17.28 -1.04
N PRO A 14 20.66 17.32 -1.89
CA PRO A 14 20.90 18.51 -2.70
C PRO A 14 19.63 18.79 -3.50
N MET A 15 19.01 19.92 -3.30
CA MET A 15 17.82 20.32 -4.06
C MET A 15 18.27 20.97 -5.36
N TYR A 16 18.55 20.16 -6.37
CA TYR A 16 19.01 20.64 -7.69
C TYR A 16 17.93 21.38 -8.48
N ALA A 17 16.66 21.19 -8.16
CA ALA A 17 15.54 21.82 -8.87
C ALA A 17 15.69 23.33 -9.03
N ASP A 18 16.12 24.08 -7.99
CA ASP A 18 16.32 25.53 -8.09
C ASP A 18 17.53 25.93 -8.93
N GLU A 19 18.52 25.07 -9.05
CA GLU A 19 19.68 25.24 -9.91
C GLU A 19 19.31 25.00 -11.38
N ILE A 20 18.58 23.93 -11.64
CA ILE A 20 18.04 23.56 -12.96
C ILE A 20 17.12 24.67 -13.50
N VAL A 21 16.21 25.19 -12.66
CA VAL A 21 15.34 26.35 -13.04
C VAL A 21 16.17 27.56 -13.46
N LYS A 22 17.31 27.85 -12.78
CA LYS A 22 18.19 28.94 -13.19
C LYS A 22 18.87 28.66 -14.52
N ILE A 23 19.25 27.40 -14.77
CA ILE A 23 19.81 26.96 -16.06
C ILE A 23 18.78 27.16 -17.16
N PHE A 24 17.54 26.74 -16.98
CA PHE A 24 16.45 26.93 -17.92
C PHE A 24 16.18 28.42 -18.24
N ARG A 25 16.24 29.29 -17.23
CA ARG A 25 16.04 30.75 -17.37
C ARG A 25 17.26 31.50 -17.89
N SER A 26 18.39 30.83 -18.10
CA SER A 26 19.65 31.49 -18.52
C SER A 26 19.68 31.90 -19.97
N GLY A 27 18.75 31.42 -20.82
CA GLY A 27 18.68 31.73 -22.24
C GLY A 27 19.83 31.13 -23.07
N LEU A 28 20.39 30.02 -22.63
CA LEU A 28 21.45 29.29 -23.35
C LEU A 28 20.95 28.73 -24.70
N PRO A 29 21.85 28.56 -25.68
CA PRO A 29 21.54 27.78 -26.87
C PRO A 29 21.12 26.35 -26.52
N LYS A 30 20.30 25.72 -27.39
CA LYS A 30 19.75 24.37 -27.17
C LYS A 30 20.82 23.35 -26.77
N ASP A 31 21.89 23.25 -27.55
CA ASP A 31 22.93 22.21 -27.34
C ASP A 31 23.66 22.41 -26.00
N GLU A 32 23.96 23.66 -25.62
CA GLU A 32 24.60 23.99 -24.35
C GLU A 32 23.63 23.77 -23.14
N LEU A 33 22.33 24.00 -23.37
CA LEU A 33 21.31 23.73 -22.36
C LEU A 33 21.19 22.24 -22.08
N ILE A 34 21.08 21.43 -23.13
CA ILE A 34 20.98 19.96 -23.00
C ILE A 34 22.24 19.40 -22.34
N GLU A 35 23.43 19.83 -22.74
CA GLU A 35 24.70 19.40 -22.14
C GLU A 35 24.73 19.68 -20.63
N LYS A 36 24.21 20.84 -20.19
CA LYS A 36 24.19 21.16 -18.75
C LYS A 36 23.15 20.42 -17.93
N ILE A 37 21.99 20.12 -18.50
CA ILE A 37 20.94 19.41 -17.79
C ILE A 37 21.16 17.89 -17.77
N SER A 38 21.93 17.34 -18.72
CA SER A 38 22.30 15.92 -18.73
C SER A 38 23.20 15.49 -17.57
N ASP A 39 23.76 16.44 -16.80
CA ASP A 39 24.47 16.18 -15.55
C ASP A 39 23.52 15.90 -14.36
N TYR A 40 22.21 16.15 -14.51
CA TYR A 40 21.22 15.98 -13.46
C TYR A 40 20.34 14.76 -13.74
N HIS A 41 19.84 14.15 -12.67
CA HIS A 41 18.89 13.05 -12.78
C HIS A 41 17.52 13.56 -13.29
N THR A 42 16.83 12.77 -14.10
CA THR A 42 15.55 13.14 -14.72
C THR A 42 14.48 13.50 -13.70
N SER A 43 14.45 12.83 -12.55
CA SER A 43 13.59 13.19 -11.40
C SER A 43 13.86 14.61 -10.87
N ASP A 44 15.14 15.06 -10.78
CA ASP A 44 15.45 16.43 -10.35
C ASP A 44 15.02 17.47 -11.41
N ILE A 45 14.99 17.06 -12.69
CA ILE A 45 14.49 17.91 -13.80
C ILE A 45 12.96 18.01 -13.73
N ALA A 46 12.26 16.93 -13.39
CA ALA A 46 10.82 16.92 -13.13
C ALA A 46 10.46 17.88 -12.00
N ASP A 47 11.13 17.79 -10.85
CA ASP A 47 10.99 18.71 -9.70
C ASP A 47 11.23 20.19 -10.12
N ALA A 48 12.11 20.43 -11.07
CA ALA A 48 12.36 21.78 -11.58
C ALA A 48 11.22 22.29 -12.46
N LEU A 49 10.60 21.43 -13.29
CA LEU A 49 9.44 21.80 -14.11
C LEU A 49 8.23 22.18 -13.25
N GLU A 50 8.02 21.54 -12.11
CA GLU A 50 6.96 21.90 -11.16
C GLU A 50 7.09 23.34 -10.64
N LYS A 51 8.33 23.86 -10.50
CA LYS A 51 8.61 25.23 -10.06
C LYS A 51 8.53 26.28 -11.17
N MET A 52 8.23 25.85 -12.40
CA MET A 52 8.13 26.74 -13.55
C MET A 52 6.69 27.07 -13.88
N THR A 53 6.46 28.21 -14.53
CA THR A 53 5.15 28.57 -15.05
C THR A 53 4.82 27.79 -16.33
N ALA A 54 3.52 27.62 -16.62
CA ALA A 54 3.05 26.94 -17.83
C ALA A 54 3.67 27.52 -19.13
N ASP A 55 3.85 28.84 -19.21
CA ASP A 55 4.44 29.48 -20.38
C ASP A 55 5.93 29.15 -20.53
N GLU A 56 6.67 29.05 -19.41
CA GLU A 56 8.08 28.63 -19.41
C GLU A 56 8.20 27.17 -19.84
N ARG A 57 7.37 26.25 -19.32
CA ARG A 57 7.36 24.85 -19.72
C ARG A 57 7.05 24.64 -21.19
N LYS A 58 5.97 25.29 -21.70
CA LYS A 58 5.61 25.24 -23.14
C LYS A 58 6.71 25.68 -24.06
N ALA A 59 7.51 26.66 -23.64
CA ALA A 59 8.66 27.12 -24.40
C ALA A 59 9.83 26.13 -24.36
N LEU A 60 9.92 25.35 -23.29
CA LEU A 60 11.02 24.43 -23.02
C LEU A 60 10.85 23.07 -23.72
N TYR A 61 9.64 22.51 -23.75
CA TYR A 61 9.37 21.17 -24.34
C TYR A 61 9.95 20.99 -25.77
N PRO A 62 9.80 21.96 -26.72
CA PRO A 62 10.41 21.80 -28.03
C PRO A 62 11.95 21.88 -28.05
N VAL A 63 12.54 22.44 -26.99
CA VAL A 63 13.99 22.54 -26.83
C VAL A 63 14.56 21.23 -26.32
N LEU A 64 13.91 20.59 -25.35
CA LEU A 64 14.35 19.34 -24.78
C LEU A 64 14.23 18.16 -25.76
N GLY A 65 13.20 18.16 -26.59
CA GLY A 65 12.88 17.05 -27.49
C GLY A 65 11.89 16.09 -26.87
N VAL A 66 11.29 15.22 -27.70
CA VAL A 66 10.19 14.35 -27.27
C VAL A 66 10.69 13.27 -26.31
N GLU A 67 11.80 12.60 -26.62
CA GLU A 67 12.40 11.54 -25.83
C GLU A 67 12.69 11.97 -24.38
N LEU A 68 13.44 13.07 -24.18
CA LEU A 68 13.75 13.56 -22.83
C LEU A 68 12.51 14.07 -22.09
N VAL A 69 11.54 14.66 -22.80
CA VAL A 69 10.28 15.08 -22.18
C VAL A 69 9.45 13.89 -21.78
N ALA A 70 9.44 12.79 -22.54
CA ALA A 70 8.81 11.53 -22.19
C ALA A 70 9.39 10.97 -20.88
N GLU A 71 10.70 10.83 -20.80
CA GLU A 71 11.42 10.38 -19.61
C GLU A 71 11.18 11.30 -18.39
N ILE A 72 11.03 12.61 -18.56
CA ILE A 72 10.70 13.53 -17.46
C ILE A 72 9.26 13.31 -16.98
N PHE A 73 8.33 13.04 -17.89
CA PHE A 73 6.91 12.89 -17.56
C PHE A 73 6.62 11.60 -16.77
N SER A 74 7.43 10.55 -16.88
CA SER A 74 7.32 9.36 -16.03
C SER A 74 7.61 9.63 -14.55
N TYR A 75 8.30 10.73 -14.23
CA TYR A 75 8.55 11.18 -12.86
C TYR A 75 7.57 12.24 -12.34
N ILE A 76 6.55 12.63 -13.11
CA ILE A 76 5.56 13.65 -12.69
C ILE A 76 4.28 12.96 -12.22
N GLU A 77 4.00 13.00 -10.90
CA GLU A 77 2.81 12.40 -10.31
C GLU A 77 1.50 13.01 -10.85
N ASP A 78 1.38 14.34 -10.88
CA ASP A 78 0.18 15.08 -11.33
C ASP A 78 0.32 15.53 -12.80
N SER A 79 0.61 14.60 -13.71
CA SER A 79 0.89 14.88 -15.12
C SER A 79 -0.29 15.50 -15.89
N GLU A 80 -1.56 15.33 -15.43
CA GLU A 80 -2.77 15.78 -16.13
C GLU A 80 -2.78 17.29 -16.42
N GLU A 81 -2.33 18.15 -15.47
CA GLU A 81 -2.26 19.59 -15.69
C GLU A 81 -1.25 19.97 -16.75
N TYR A 82 -0.11 19.30 -16.78
CA TYR A 82 0.97 19.53 -17.76
C TYR A 82 0.57 19.07 -19.16
N LEU A 83 -0.16 17.96 -19.28
CA LEU A 83 -0.67 17.46 -20.55
C LEU A 83 -1.68 18.43 -21.19
N LYS A 84 -2.50 19.13 -20.39
CA LYS A 84 -3.42 20.17 -20.87
C LYS A 84 -2.69 21.37 -21.49
N GLU A 85 -1.42 21.55 -21.20
CA GLU A 85 -0.57 22.58 -21.79
C GLU A 85 -0.14 22.24 -23.22
N ILE A 86 -0.23 20.97 -23.63
CA ILE A 86 0.25 20.39 -24.88
C ILE A 86 -0.95 19.99 -25.74
N ASN A 87 -0.85 20.07 -27.06
CA ASN A 87 -1.93 19.60 -27.93
C ASN A 87 -1.94 18.07 -28.03
N SER A 88 -3.12 17.50 -28.34
CA SER A 88 -3.32 16.03 -28.33
C SER A 88 -2.38 15.25 -29.26
N ASP A 89 -2.00 15.81 -30.41
CA ASP A 89 -1.05 15.15 -31.34
C ASP A 89 0.36 15.06 -30.72
N LYS A 90 0.79 16.10 -29.99
CA LYS A 90 2.09 16.09 -29.30
C LYS A 90 2.06 15.22 -28.05
N VAL A 91 0.93 15.17 -27.35
CA VAL A 91 0.74 14.23 -26.23
C VAL A 91 0.83 12.79 -26.73
N ALA A 92 0.16 12.46 -27.85
CA ALA A 92 0.25 11.13 -28.43
C ALA A 92 1.67 10.76 -28.84
N ASN A 93 2.43 11.68 -29.44
CA ASN A 93 3.84 11.45 -29.77
C ASN A 93 4.70 11.26 -28.51
N LEU A 94 4.41 12.00 -27.43
CA LEU A 94 5.09 11.87 -26.15
C LEU A 94 4.87 10.48 -25.56
N LEU A 95 3.61 10.04 -25.49
CA LEU A 95 3.23 8.74 -24.94
C LEU A 95 3.70 7.56 -25.81
N SER A 96 3.94 7.79 -27.12
CA SER A 96 4.52 6.77 -28.01
C SER A 96 6.02 6.55 -27.78
N GLU A 97 6.72 7.48 -27.14
CA GLU A 97 8.15 7.39 -26.78
C GLU A 97 8.38 7.00 -25.32
N MET A 98 7.31 6.80 -24.53
CA MET A 98 7.37 6.37 -23.13
C MET A 98 7.34 4.84 -23.04
N ASP A 99 7.77 4.32 -21.90
CA ASP A 99 7.49 2.95 -21.53
C ASP A 99 5.98 2.73 -21.48
N SER A 100 5.53 1.54 -21.81
CA SER A 100 4.11 1.27 -22.06
C SER A 100 3.25 1.35 -20.79
N ASP A 101 3.79 0.99 -19.65
CA ASP A 101 3.21 1.14 -18.31
C ASP A 101 3.06 2.61 -17.93
N ASP A 102 4.14 3.41 -18.00
CA ASP A 102 4.10 4.86 -17.76
C ASP A 102 3.07 5.57 -18.67
N ALA A 103 2.99 5.17 -19.96
CA ALA A 103 2.00 5.70 -20.87
C ALA A 103 0.57 5.35 -20.47
N VAL A 104 0.33 4.16 -19.93
CA VAL A 104 -0.97 3.71 -19.40
C VAL A 104 -1.33 4.49 -18.15
N ASP A 105 -0.44 4.64 -17.20
CA ASP A 105 -0.63 5.41 -15.96
C ASP A 105 -1.08 6.85 -16.25
N ILE A 106 -0.45 7.47 -17.24
CA ILE A 106 -0.84 8.81 -17.68
C ILE A 106 -2.22 8.81 -18.34
N LEU A 107 -2.52 7.82 -19.17
CA LEU A 107 -3.81 7.70 -19.86
C LEU A 107 -4.97 7.45 -18.89
N GLU A 108 -4.76 6.72 -17.79
CA GLU A 108 -5.77 6.46 -16.78
C GLU A 108 -6.16 7.70 -15.99
N LYS A 109 -5.22 8.61 -15.76
CA LYS A 109 -5.48 9.93 -15.13
C LYS A 109 -6.31 10.87 -16.01
N LEU A 110 -6.46 10.57 -17.31
CA LEU A 110 -7.23 11.39 -18.25
C LEU A 110 -8.70 11.00 -18.28
N GLY A 111 -9.57 11.96 -18.59
CA GLY A 111 -10.99 11.68 -18.81
C GLY A 111 -11.23 10.78 -20.03
N ASP A 112 -12.28 9.96 -20.00
CA ASP A 112 -12.60 8.92 -21.01
C ASP A 112 -12.56 9.39 -22.47
N ASP A 113 -13.02 10.62 -22.74
CA ASP A 113 -13.04 11.15 -24.09
C ASP A 113 -11.66 11.57 -24.60
N ASP A 114 -10.84 12.14 -23.71
CA ASP A 114 -9.46 12.53 -24.03
C ASP A 114 -8.57 11.29 -24.17
N ARG A 115 -8.71 10.31 -23.27
CA ARG A 115 -8.01 9.01 -23.34
C ARG A 115 -8.26 8.32 -24.68
N LYS A 116 -9.52 8.16 -25.09
CA LYS A 116 -9.87 7.54 -26.38
C LYS A 116 -9.31 8.29 -27.58
N ARG A 117 -9.30 9.61 -27.50
CA ARG A 117 -8.75 10.46 -28.58
C ARG A 117 -7.24 10.29 -28.68
N ILE A 118 -6.52 10.31 -27.57
CA ILE A 118 -5.06 10.18 -27.55
C ILE A 118 -4.63 8.78 -27.98
N VAL A 119 -5.26 7.71 -27.46
CA VAL A 119 -4.99 6.33 -27.87
C VAL A 119 -5.25 6.13 -29.39
N ALA A 120 -6.21 6.85 -29.99
CA ALA A 120 -6.41 6.79 -31.43
C ALA A 120 -5.26 7.40 -32.23
N LEU A 121 -4.52 8.36 -31.66
CA LEU A 121 -3.41 9.11 -32.27
C LEU A 121 -2.05 8.47 -32.02
N LEU A 122 -1.89 7.55 -31.06
CA LEU A 122 -0.65 6.80 -30.84
C LEU A 122 -0.19 6.11 -32.12
N ASP A 123 1.10 5.90 -32.27
CA ASP A 123 1.65 5.04 -33.30
C ASP A 123 1.14 3.60 -33.21
N ASN A 124 1.46 2.74 -34.15
CA ASN A 124 0.84 1.42 -34.20
C ASN A 124 1.34 0.49 -33.12
N ASP A 125 2.62 0.57 -32.74
CA ASP A 125 3.28 -0.31 -31.79
C ASP A 125 2.85 0.08 -30.36
N ALA A 126 3.04 1.35 -29.97
CA ALA A 126 2.56 1.89 -28.70
C ALA A 126 1.04 1.69 -28.48
N LYS A 127 0.23 1.84 -29.57
CA LYS A 127 -1.21 1.57 -29.52
C LYS A 127 -1.55 0.12 -29.20
N GLN A 128 -0.78 -0.82 -29.74
CA GLN A 128 -0.98 -2.25 -29.50
C GLN A 128 -0.64 -2.57 -28.04
N ASP A 129 0.49 -2.08 -27.55
CA ASP A 129 0.97 -2.30 -26.19
C ASP A 129 0.05 -1.70 -25.14
N VAL A 130 -0.28 -0.41 -25.29
CA VAL A 130 -1.25 0.28 -24.41
C VAL A 130 -2.61 -0.43 -24.38
N ARG A 131 -3.11 -0.92 -25.53
CA ARG A 131 -4.39 -1.66 -25.55
C ARG A 131 -4.30 -3.02 -24.89
N MET A 132 -3.16 -3.67 -24.99
CA MET A 132 -2.94 -4.95 -24.31
C MET A 132 -2.94 -4.75 -22.81
N ILE A 133 -2.20 -3.77 -22.28
CA ILE A 133 -2.12 -3.45 -20.86
C ILE A 133 -3.50 -3.02 -20.32
N LEU A 134 -4.17 -2.07 -20.98
CA LEU A 134 -5.54 -1.62 -20.62
C LEU A 134 -6.63 -2.72 -20.75
N SER A 135 -6.31 -3.92 -21.22
CA SER A 135 -7.26 -5.04 -21.25
C SER A 135 -7.27 -5.86 -19.96
N TYR A 136 -6.32 -5.67 -19.09
CA TYR A 136 -6.27 -6.26 -17.75
C TYR A 136 -7.04 -5.39 -16.76
N ASP A 137 -7.53 -6.01 -15.69
CA ASP A 137 -8.15 -5.28 -14.58
C ASP A 137 -7.04 -4.61 -13.74
N ASP A 138 -7.33 -3.47 -13.09
CA ASP A 138 -6.36 -2.67 -12.32
C ASP A 138 -5.73 -3.47 -11.13
N ASP A 139 -6.34 -4.58 -10.70
CA ASP A 139 -5.83 -5.47 -9.67
C ASP A 139 -5.07 -6.69 -10.22
N GLU A 140 -4.88 -6.79 -11.54
CA GLU A 140 -4.13 -7.84 -12.22
C GLU A 140 -2.70 -7.36 -12.55
N ILE A 141 -1.70 -8.23 -12.37
CA ILE A 141 -0.29 -7.87 -12.59
C ILE A 141 0.02 -7.47 -14.05
N GLY A 142 -0.84 -7.85 -14.98
CA GLY A 142 -0.73 -7.46 -16.40
C GLY A 142 -0.97 -5.98 -16.65
N SER A 143 -1.61 -5.25 -15.73
CA SER A 143 -1.78 -3.77 -15.81
C SER A 143 -0.48 -3.02 -15.55
N GLU A 144 0.43 -3.61 -14.79
CA GLU A 144 1.68 -2.99 -14.32
C GLU A 144 2.91 -3.36 -15.18
N MET A 145 2.72 -4.11 -16.29
CA MET A 145 3.84 -4.59 -17.09
C MET A 145 4.27 -3.58 -18.14
N THR A 146 5.59 -3.50 -18.38
CA THR A 146 6.15 -2.83 -19.54
C THR A 146 6.48 -3.82 -20.67
N THR A 147 6.37 -3.37 -21.94
CA THR A 147 6.80 -4.16 -23.11
C THR A 147 8.25 -3.91 -23.48
N ASN A 148 8.97 -3.09 -22.72
CA ASN A 148 10.37 -2.75 -22.89
C ASN A 148 11.28 -3.83 -22.29
N TYR A 149 11.63 -4.86 -23.07
CA TYR A 149 12.51 -5.96 -22.63
C TYR A 149 13.27 -6.61 -23.79
N ILE A 150 14.37 -7.31 -23.46
CA ILE A 150 15.20 -8.04 -24.41
C ILE A 150 14.86 -9.52 -24.45
N VAL A 151 14.59 -10.05 -25.64
CA VAL A 151 14.33 -11.50 -25.82
C VAL A 151 15.27 -12.10 -26.87
N ILE A 152 15.81 -13.28 -26.58
CA ILE A 152 16.68 -14.02 -27.49
C ILE A 152 16.28 -15.50 -27.57
N SER A 153 16.59 -16.17 -28.70
CA SER A 153 16.43 -17.64 -28.79
C SER A 153 17.50 -18.38 -27.99
N LYS A 154 17.10 -19.39 -27.21
CA LYS A 154 18.02 -20.25 -26.44
C LYS A 154 19.04 -21.00 -27.32
N ASN A 155 18.79 -21.13 -28.63
CA ASN A 155 19.60 -21.89 -29.56
C ASN A 155 20.76 -21.07 -30.19
N LEU A 156 20.88 -19.78 -29.83
CA LEU A 156 21.94 -18.92 -30.34
C LEU A 156 23.31 -19.30 -29.72
N SER A 157 24.39 -19.01 -30.47
CA SER A 157 25.72 -18.98 -29.88
C SER A 157 25.90 -17.69 -29.04
N ILE A 158 26.86 -17.69 -28.11
CA ILE A 158 27.19 -16.50 -27.29
C ILE A 158 27.43 -15.24 -28.18
N LYS A 159 28.07 -15.43 -29.34
CA LYS A 159 28.33 -14.33 -30.26
C LYS A 159 27.05 -13.80 -30.91
N GLU A 160 26.16 -14.68 -31.32
CA GLU A 160 24.87 -14.31 -31.91
C GLU A 160 23.97 -13.67 -30.86
N ALA A 161 23.91 -14.22 -29.64
CA ALA A 161 23.15 -13.65 -28.53
C ALA A 161 23.58 -12.22 -28.18
N ARG A 162 24.89 -11.93 -28.16
CA ARG A 162 25.38 -10.55 -28.00
C ARG A 162 25.03 -9.64 -29.17
N HIS A 163 25.00 -10.16 -30.39
CA HIS A 163 24.61 -9.35 -31.54
C HIS A 163 23.12 -8.99 -31.47
N GLU A 164 22.30 -9.96 -31.10
CA GLU A 164 20.86 -9.78 -30.90
C GLU A 164 20.58 -8.78 -29.78
N LEU A 165 21.25 -8.90 -28.63
CA LEU A 165 21.18 -7.90 -27.54
C LEU A 165 21.51 -6.50 -28.05
N ILE A 166 22.62 -6.31 -28.76
CA ILE A 166 23.03 -4.99 -29.26
C ILE A 166 22.01 -4.42 -30.25
N SER A 167 21.36 -5.27 -31.05
CA SER A 167 20.36 -4.79 -32.02
C SER A 167 19.08 -4.32 -31.33
N GLN A 168 18.70 -4.95 -30.20
CA GLN A 168 17.51 -4.57 -29.44
C GLN A 168 17.77 -3.47 -28.42
N ALA A 169 18.97 -3.36 -27.88
CA ALA A 169 19.34 -2.37 -26.85
C ALA A 169 19.28 -0.90 -27.31
N GLY A 170 19.08 -0.63 -28.60
CA GLY A 170 18.87 0.72 -29.11
C GLY A 170 17.43 1.21 -28.94
N GLU A 171 16.49 0.30 -28.69
CA GLU A 171 15.05 0.55 -28.56
C GLU A 171 14.50 0.10 -27.21
N ASN A 172 15.35 -0.51 -26.35
CA ASN A 172 14.95 -1.02 -25.04
C ASN A 172 15.96 -0.62 -23.97
N ASP A 173 15.48 -0.10 -22.86
CA ASP A 173 16.30 0.35 -21.71
C ASP A 173 16.47 -0.77 -20.66
N ASN A 174 15.52 -1.72 -20.56
CA ASN A 174 15.59 -2.86 -19.66
C ASN A 174 16.48 -3.98 -20.21
N ILE A 175 17.79 -3.74 -20.20
CA ILE A 175 18.80 -4.65 -20.78
C ILE A 175 19.51 -5.52 -19.76
N ASN A 176 19.35 -5.28 -18.46
CA ASN A 176 20.06 -6.02 -17.40
C ASN A 176 19.69 -7.50 -17.36
N THR A 177 18.42 -7.80 -17.61
CA THR A 177 17.89 -9.16 -17.72
C THR A 177 17.50 -9.45 -19.16
N ILE A 178 18.05 -10.52 -19.72
CA ILE A 178 17.81 -10.97 -21.10
C ILE A 178 17.01 -12.27 -21.04
N TYR A 179 15.82 -12.29 -21.64
CA TYR A 179 14.95 -13.44 -21.60
C TYR A 179 15.24 -14.39 -22.75
N ALA A 180 15.36 -15.68 -22.43
CA ALA A 180 15.56 -16.74 -23.40
C ALA A 180 14.24 -17.46 -23.70
N VAL A 181 13.93 -17.63 -24.99
CA VAL A 181 12.75 -18.37 -25.44
C VAL A 181 13.13 -19.63 -26.21
N ASP A 182 12.24 -20.61 -26.23
CA ASP A 182 12.40 -21.85 -26.98
C ASP A 182 11.91 -21.73 -28.46
N ASP A 183 11.89 -22.84 -29.18
CA ASP A 183 11.48 -22.90 -30.59
C ASP A 183 9.99 -22.56 -30.81
N ASN A 184 9.18 -22.61 -29.76
CA ASN A 184 7.76 -22.23 -29.77
C ASN A 184 7.52 -20.81 -29.25
N ASN A 185 8.59 -20.04 -29.05
CA ASN A 185 8.54 -18.70 -28.46
C ASN A 185 8.06 -18.68 -26.99
N CYS A 186 8.10 -19.82 -26.28
CA CYS A 186 7.78 -19.91 -24.86
C CYS A 186 8.98 -19.56 -24.00
N PHE A 187 8.72 -18.91 -22.86
CA PHE A 187 9.75 -18.56 -21.87
C PHE A 187 10.51 -19.81 -21.41
N PHE A 188 11.83 -19.76 -21.49
CA PHE A 188 12.73 -20.85 -21.13
C PHE A 188 13.60 -20.53 -19.91
N GLY A 189 13.94 -19.27 -19.70
CA GLY A 189 14.77 -18.78 -18.60
C GLY A 189 15.31 -17.38 -18.87
N ALA A 190 16.17 -16.90 -18.00
CA ALA A 190 16.77 -15.56 -18.13
C ALA A 190 18.30 -15.62 -18.03
N ILE A 191 18.97 -14.60 -18.53
CA ILE A 191 20.42 -14.42 -18.52
C ILE A 191 20.70 -13.02 -17.95
N ASP A 192 21.57 -12.94 -16.96
CA ASP A 192 22.11 -11.66 -16.49
C ASP A 192 23.03 -11.07 -17.58
N LEU A 193 22.89 -9.79 -17.89
CA LEU A 193 23.73 -9.08 -18.86
C LEU A 193 25.21 -9.28 -18.57
N LYS A 194 25.62 -9.24 -17.31
CA LYS A 194 27.00 -9.47 -16.88
C LYS A 194 27.50 -10.85 -17.30
N ASP A 195 26.68 -11.89 -17.14
CA ASP A 195 27.06 -13.26 -17.50
C ASP A 195 27.21 -13.41 -19.02
N LEU A 196 26.34 -12.77 -19.80
CA LEU A 196 26.48 -12.74 -21.25
C LEU A 196 27.73 -11.96 -21.67
N ILE A 197 28.08 -10.85 -21.01
CA ILE A 197 29.28 -10.05 -21.31
C ILE A 197 30.56 -10.84 -21.04
N VAL A 198 30.65 -11.56 -19.91
CA VAL A 198 31.87 -12.29 -19.53
C VAL A 198 31.98 -13.67 -20.17
N ALA A 199 30.90 -14.22 -20.73
CA ALA A 199 30.90 -15.53 -21.39
C ALA A 199 31.91 -15.59 -22.55
N ARG A 200 32.52 -16.73 -22.78
CA ARG A 200 33.45 -16.89 -23.89
C ARG A 200 32.74 -17.49 -25.11
N ASN A 201 33.17 -17.09 -26.31
CA ASN A 201 32.49 -17.50 -27.55
C ASN A 201 32.41 -19.03 -27.79
N TYR A 202 33.18 -19.84 -27.07
CA TYR A 202 33.14 -21.31 -27.16
C TYR A 202 32.22 -21.93 -26.10
N GLN A 203 31.68 -21.19 -25.17
CA GLN A 203 30.70 -21.66 -24.18
C GLN A 203 29.35 -21.86 -24.87
N ASN A 204 28.55 -22.76 -24.30
CA ASN A 204 27.16 -22.92 -24.71
C ASN A 204 26.29 -21.85 -24.01
N LEU A 205 25.37 -21.25 -24.73
CA LEU A 205 24.42 -20.27 -24.15
C LEU A 205 23.58 -20.89 -23.03
N ASP A 206 23.21 -22.18 -23.18
CA ASP A 206 22.44 -22.94 -22.19
C ASP A 206 23.13 -23.03 -20.81
N ASP A 207 24.46 -22.90 -20.77
CA ASP A 207 25.24 -22.95 -19.51
C ASP A 207 25.09 -21.69 -18.65
N ILE A 208 24.64 -20.59 -19.25
CA ILE A 208 24.44 -19.30 -18.56
C ILE A 208 22.95 -18.91 -18.43
N ILE A 209 22.03 -19.71 -18.96
CA ILE A 209 20.59 -19.50 -18.79
C ILE A 209 20.14 -20.03 -17.42
N VAL A 210 19.56 -19.16 -16.61
CA VAL A 210 18.91 -19.52 -15.35
C VAL A 210 17.49 -20.02 -15.64
N LYS A 211 17.29 -21.35 -15.63
CA LYS A 211 16.01 -22.00 -15.99
C LYS A 211 14.96 -21.94 -14.87
N SER A 212 15.39 -21.67 -13.65
CA SER A 212 14.52 -21.50 -12.48
C SER A 212 14.21 -20.02 -12.19
N TYR A 213 14.34 -19.17 -13.20
CA TYR A 213 14.05 -17.76 -13.05
C TYR A 213 12.56 -17.54 -12.72
N PRO A 214 12.21 -16.63 -11.78
CA PRO A 214 10.83 -16.37 -11.41
C PRO A 214 10.03 -15.79 -12.58
N PHE A 215 8.74 -16.01 -12.57
CA PHE A 215 7.79 -15.40 -13.50
C PHE A 215 6.42 -15.28 -12.85
N VAL A 216 5.58 -14.37 -13.36
CA VAL A 216 4.19 -14.20 -12.97
C VAL A 216 3.27 -14.33 -14.20
N LYS A 217 1.98 -14.60 -13.99
CA LYS A 217 1.01 -14.63 -15.08
C LYS A 217 0.20 -13.34 -15.11
N ALA A 218 -0.09 -12.82 -16.29
CA ALA A 218 -0.75 -11.54 -16.48
C ALA A 218 -2.09 -11.39 -15.74
N HIS A 219 -2.85 -12.47 -15.55
CA HIS A 219 -4.12 -12.49 -14.82
C HIS A 219 -3.97 -12.83 -13.32
N GLU A 220 -2.76 -12.95 -12.80
CA GLU A 220 -2.56 -13.08 -11.34
C GLU A 220 -2.83 -11.73 -10.67
N LYS A 221 -3.43 -11.78 -9.49
CA LYS A 221 -3.66 -10.55 -8.73
C LYS A 221 -2.36 -10.01 -8.13
N ILE A 222 -2.21 -8.71 -8.15
CA ILE A 222 -1.06 -8.02 -7.57
C ILE A 222 -0.84 -8.45 -6.13
N THR A 223 -1.89 -8.47 -5.31
CA THR A 223 -1.84 -8.90 -3.90
C THR A 223 -1.32 -10.31 -3.70
N ASP A 224 -1.55 -11.22 -4.66
CA ASP A 224 -1.16 -12.63 -4.55
C ASP A 224 0.32 -12.86 -4.94
N CYS A 225 0.90 -12.01 -5.80
CA CYS A 225 2.27 -12.18 -6.30
C CYS A 225 3.30 -11.22 -5.69
N ILE A 226 2.86 -10.19 -4.97
CA ILE A 226 3.73 -9.13 -4.45
C ILE A 226 4.84 -9.64 -3.50
N GLU A 227 4.54 -10.64 -2.67
CA GLU A 227 5.52 -11.24 -1.75
C GLU A 227 6.58 -12.01 -2.54
N GLN A 228 6.17 -12.77 -3.57
CA GLN A 228 7.08 -13.45 -4.47
C GLN A 228 7.99 -12.47 -5.22
N LEU A 229 7.43 -11.38 -5.74
CA LEU A 229 8.20 -10.33 -6.43
C LEU A 229 9.28 -9.72 -5.52
N LYS A 230 8.93 -9.43 -4.27
CA LYS A 230 9.88 -8.92 -3.27
C LYS A 230 10.98 -9.91 -2.90
N ASP A 231 10.63 -11.20 -2.74
CA ASP A 231 11.56 -12.21 -2.26
C ASP A 231 12.66 -12.53 -3.27
N TYR A 232 12.33 -12.50 -4.56
CA TYR A 232 13.32 -12.73 -5.61
C TYR A 232 14.25 -11.54 -5.83
N ALA A 233 13.78 -10.31 -5.65
CA ALA A 233 14.57 -9.08 -5.77
C ALA A 233 15.41 -9.00 -7.05
N GLU A 234 14.83 -9.45 -8.17
CA GLU A 234 15.44 -9.41 -9.50
C GLU A 234 15.26 -8.02 -10.15
N ASP A 235 16.12 -7.68 -11.11
CA ASP A 235 16.03 -6.39 -11.83
C ASP A 235 14.72 -6.28 -12.64
N SER A 236 14.23 -7.39 -13.18
CA SER A 236 12.91 -7.49 -13.81
C SER A 236 12.40 -8.94 -13.79
N ILE A 237 11.08 -9.11 -13.79
CA ILE A 237 10.40 -10.42 -13.76
C ILE A 237 9.44 -10.51 -14.95
N PRO A 238 9.48 -11.61 -15.77
CA PRO A 238 8.64 -11.71 -16.95
C PRO A 238 7.19 -12.02 -16.58
N VAL A 239 6.28 -11.35 -17.27
CA VAL A 239 4.82 -11.57 -17.24
C VAL A 239 4.45 -12.47 -18.40
N LEU A 240 3.81 -13.61 -18.11
CA LEU A 240 3.50 -14.64 -19.08
C LEU A 240 1.99 -14.79 -19.32
N ASP A 241 1.64 -15.22 -20.53
CA ASP A 241 0.32 -15.76 -20.81
C ASP A 241 0.15 -17.21 -20.29
N ASP A 242 -1.01 -17.81 -20.50
CA ASP A 242 -1.28 -19.20 -20.12
C ASP A 242 -0.49 -20.24 -20.94
N GLU A 243 -0.07 -19.89 -22.14
CA GLU A 243 0.77 -20.69 -23.04
C GLU A 243 2.26 -20.50 -22.77
N LYS A 244 2.65 -19.64 -21.83
CA LYS A 244 4.02 -19.26 -21.43
C LYS A 244 4.77 -18.38 -22.42
N HIS A 245 4.08 -17.60 -23.26
CA HIS A 245 4.74 -16.54 -24.00
C HIS A 245 4.96 -15.33 -23.10
N ILE A 246 6.04 -14.61 -23.33
CA ILE A 246 6.32 -13.37 -22.62
C ILE A 246 5.42 -12.28 -23.23
N LEU A 247 4.61 -11.65 -22.40
CA LEU A 247 3.76 -10.50 -22.76
C LEU A 247 4.45 -9.18 -22.45
N GLY A 248 5.16 -9.13 -21.36
CA GLY A 248 5.89 -7.98 -20.86
C GLY A 248 6.78 -8.37 -19.68
N VAL A 249 7.29 -7.38 -18.99
CA VAL A 249 8.09 -7.55 -17.77
C VAL A 249 7.64 -6.53 -16.72
N ILE A 250 7.89 -6.84 -15.45
CA ILE A 250 7.78 -5.89 -14.34
C ILE A 250 9.19 -5.61 -13.86
N THR A 251 9.59 -4.36 -13.83
CA THR A 251 10.92 -3.96 -13.37
C THR A 251 10.98 -3.84 -11.84
N ALA A 252 12.20 -3.78 -11.30
CA ALA A 252 12.38 -3.53 -9.87
C ALA A 252 11.79 -2.17 -9.44
N HIS A 253 11.70 -1.20 -10.34
CA HIS A 253 11.08 0.10 -10.09
C HIS A 253 9.57 -0.06 -9.88
N ASP A 254 8.90 -0.70 -10.83
CA ASP A 254 7.45 -0.93 -10.80
C ASP A 254 7.06 -1.79 -9.59
N ILE A 255 7.88 -2.82 -9.25
CA ILE A 255 7.68 -3.62 -8.03
C ILE A 255 7.68 -2.74 -6.77
N VAL A 256 8.58 -1.75 -6.69
CA VAL A 256 8.63 -0.84 -5.53
C VAL A 256 7.38 0.05 -5.51
N GLN A 257 6.96 0.58 -6.65
CA GLN A 257 5.77 1.42 -6.77
C GLN A 257 4.50 0.65 -6.40
N VAL A 258 4.27 -0.51 -7.01
CA VAL A 258 3.13 -1.40 -6.73
C VAL A 258 3.07 -1.80 -5.23
N VAL A 259 4.23 -2.06 -4.63
CA VAL A 259 4.32 -2.36 -3.19
C VAL A 259 3.92 -1.15 -2.34
N ASP A 260 4.32 0.05 -2.73
CA ASP A 260 3.99 1.28 -1.99
C ASP A 260 2.50 1.61 -2.08
N GLU A 261 1.92 1.47 -3.27
CA GLU A 261 0.48 1.65 -3.54
C GLU A 261 -0.38 0.67 -2.73
N GLU A 262 -0.05 -0.63 -2.74
CA GLU A 262 -0.75 -1.64 -1.94
C GLU A 262 -0.67 -1.35 -0.43
N LEU A 263 0.51 -0.92 0.06
CA LEU A 263 0.66 -0.53 1.46
C LEU A 263 -0.14 0.73 1.80
N GLY A 264 -0.23 1.67 0.87
CA GLY A 264 -1.06 2.88 0.98
C GLY A 264 -2.54 2.54 1.06
N GLU A 265 -3.02 1.67 0.16
CA GLU A 265 -4.39 1.17 0.17
C GLU A 265 -4.75 0.42 1.46
N ASP A 266 -3.88 -0.50 1.90
CA ASP A 266 -4.06 -1.22 3.16
C ASP A 266 -4.15 -0.28 4.35
N TYR A 267 -3.31 0.76 4.38
CA TYR A 267 -3.34 1.78 5.41
C TYR A 267 -4.65 2.59 5.38
N ALA A 268 -5.12 2.97 4.19
CA ALA A 268 -6.39 3.66 3.99
C ALA A 268 -7.58 2.79 4.45
N LYS A 269 -7.62 1.52 4.05
CA LYS A 269 -8.64 0.54 4.45
C LYS A 269 -8.63 0.32 5.96
N LEU A 270 -7.44 0.20 6.59
CA LEU A 270 -7.31 0.13 8.05
C LEU A 270 -7.88 1.36 8.75
N GLY A 271 -7.73 2.54 8.15
CA GLY A 271 -8.35 3.79 8.60
C GLY A 271 -9.87 3.86 8.42
N GLY A 272 -10.47 2.94 7.68
CA GLY A 272 -11.89 2.94 7.31
C GLY A 272 -12.22 3.84 6.11
N LEU A 273 -11.26 4.02 5.21
CA LEU A 273 -11.43 4.68 3.91
C LEU A 273 -11.74 3.64 2.84
N THR A 274 -12.32 4.06 1.73
CA THR A 274 -12.58 3.17 0.57
C THR A 274 -11.42 3.13 -0.43
N ALA A 275 -10.53 4.10 -0.38
CA ALA A 275 -9.32 4.21 -1.18
C ALA A 275 -8.35 5.19 -0.50
N GLU A 276 -7.12 5.21 -0.95
CA GLU A 276 -6.10 6.18 -0.54
C GLU A 276 -6.55 7.62 -0.80
N GLU A 277 -6.08 8.57 0.00
CA GLU A 277 -6.47 9.99 -0.06
C GLU A 277 -5.23 10.86 -0.20
N ASP A 278 -5.23 11.73 -1.22
CA ASP A 278 -4.16 12.68 -1.51
C ASP A 278 -4.48 14.09 -0.96
N LEU A 279 -3.42 14.86 -0.70
CA LEU A 279 -3.48 16.24 -0.21
C LEU A 279 -4.21 17.16 -1.20
N ASN A 280 -4.08 16.93 -2.51
CA ASN A 280 -4.61 17.76 -3.58
C ASN A 280 -6.09 17.46 -3.90
N GLU A 281 -6.68 16.44 -3.29
CA GLU A 281 -8.07 16.07 -3.52
C GLU A 281 -9.06 17.14 -3.03
N THR A 282 -10.15 17.27 -3.76
CA THR A 282 -11.24 18.15 -3.34
C THR A 282 -11.98 17.59 -2.12
N THR A 283 -12.53 18.45 -1.27
CA THR A 283 -13.34 18.05 -0.11
C THR A 283 -14.47 17.08 -0.50
N PHE A 284 -15.02 17.19 -1.71
CA PHE A 284 -16.08 16.29 -2.18
C PHE A 284 -15.56 14.88 -2.45
N GLN A 285 -14.39 14.75 -3.07
CA GLN A 285 -13.73 13.46 -3.31
C GLN A 285 -13.39 12.76 -1.99
N SER A 286 -12.72 13.46 -1.06
CA SER A 286 -12.41 12.93 0.28
C SER A 286 -13.68 12.52 1.03
N THR A 287 -14.75 13.31 0.96
CA THR A 287 -16.04 12.96 1.58
C THR A 287 -16.61 11.66 0.97
N LYS A 288 -16.52 11.49 -0.35
CA LYS A 288 -17.01 10.29 -1.04
C LYS A 288 -16.26 9.03 -0.59
N LYS A 289 -14.96 9.12 -0.34
CA LYS A 289 -14.13 8.00 0.14
C LYS A 289 -14.42 7.62 1.60
N ARG A 290 -14.80 8.58 2.46
CA ARG A 290 -15.04 8.37 3.89
C ARG A 290 -16.50 8.04 4.25
N LEU A 291 -17.47 8.65 3.56
CA LEU A 291 -18.88 8.59 3.91
C LEU A 291 -19.49 7.18 3.93
N PRO A 292 -19.18 6.26 3.01
CA PRO A 292 -19.75 4.92 3.03
C PRO A 292 -19.50 4.19 4.35
N TRP A 293 -18.27 4.19 4.83
CA TRP A 293 -17.90 3.58 6.10
C TRP A 293 -18.55 4.28 7.29
N LEU A 294 -18.59 5.60 7.31
CA LEU A 294 -19.22 6.38 8.38
C LEU A 294 -20.72 6.07 8.51
N ILE A 295 -21.41 5.83 7.39
CA ILE A 295 -22.83 5.43 7.39
C ILE A 295 -22.98 4.02 8.00
N ILE A 296 -22.17 3.06 7.63
CA ILE A 296 -22.20 1.72 8.20
C ILE A 296 -21.95 1.78 9.71
N LEU A 297 -20.92 2.52 10.13
CA LEU A 297 -20.56 2.68 11.55
C LEU A 297 -21.66 3.40 12.35
N LEU A 298 -22.39 4.35 11.74
CA LEU A 298 -23.55 5.00 12.38
C LEU A 298 -24.64 3.98 12.74
N PHE A 299 -24.98 3.09 11.79
CA PHE A 299 -25.99 2.04 12.06
C PHE A 299 -25.51 1.01 13.08
N LEU A 300 -24.24 0.61 13.02
CA LEU A 300 -23.64 -0.28 14.02
C LEU A 300 -23.62 0.37 15.38
N GLY A 301 -23.26 1.65 15.50
CA GLY A 301 -23.28 2.42 16.74
C GLY A 301 -24.70 2.54 17.34
N MET A 302 -25.74 2.67 16.50
CA MET A 302 -27.13 2.59 16.98
C MET A 302 -27.45 1.21 17.56
N GLY A 303 -26.89 0.13 16.95
CA GLY A 303 -27.02 -1.22 17.52
C GLY A 303 -26.37 -1.33 18.90
N VAL A 304 -25.14 -0.83 19.07
CA VAL A 304 -24.46 -0.77 20.37
C VAL A 304 -25.29 0.02 21.39
N SER A 305 -25.81 1.19 21.02
CA SER A 305 -26.67 2.01 21.89
C SER A 305 -27.94 1.27 22.33
N SER A 306 -28.53 0.47 21.45
CA SER A 306 -29.70 -0.37 21.77
C SER A 306 -29.37 -1.45 22.80
N VAL A 307 -28.17 -2.06 22.70
CA VAL A 307 -27.71 -3.05 23.69
C VAL A 307 -27.40 -2.41 25.02
N VAL A 308 -26.82 -1.19 25.06
CA VAL A 308 -26.66 -0.43 26.32
C VAL A 308 -28.01 -0.22 27.01
N GLY A 309 -29.06 0.08 26.26
CA GLY A 309 -30.43 0.25 26.79
C GLY A 309 -30.97 -1.01 27.51
N ILE A 310 -30.56 -2.22 27.12
CA ILE A 310 -30.97 -3.44 27.80
C ILE A 310 -30.46 -3.48 29.27
N PHE A 311 -29.33 -2.83 29.55
CA PHE A 311 -28.72 -2.76 30.87
C PHE A 311 -29.16 -1.56 31.72
N GLU A 312 -30.16 -0.78 31.30
CA GLU A 312 -30.66 0.39 32.01
C GLU A 312 -31.06 0.04 33.48
N SER A 313 -31.66 -1.12 33.67
CA SER A 313 -32.02 -1.62 35.01
C SER A 313 -30.80 -1.86 35.93
N VAL A 314 -29.67 -2.29 35.35
CA VAL A 314 -28.41 -2.48 36.08
C VAL A 314 -27.83 -1.15 36.53
N VAL A 315 -27.84 -0.16 35.59
CA VAL A 315 -27.38 1.19 35.88
C VAL A 315 -28.25 1.88 36.93
N ALA A 316 -29.55 1.66 36.90
CA ALA A 316 -30.46 2.21 37.88
C ALA A 316 -30.18 1.75 39.32
N VAL A 317 -29.72 0.52 39.50
CA VAL A 317 -29.37 -0.06 40.83
C VAL A 317 -28.03 0.49 41.33
N ILE A 318 -27.01 0.57 40.46
CA ILE A 318 -25.66 1.02 40.82
C ILE A 318 -25.20 2.11 39.85
N PRO A 319 -25.69 3.37 39.97
CA PRO A 319 -25.42 4.42 38.98
C PRO A 319 -23.94 4.77 38.76
N ILE A 320 -23.08 4.50 39.76
CA ILE A 320 -21.65 4.84 39.68
C ILE A 320 -20.92 4.07 38.59
N VAL A 321 -21.44 2.90 38.18
CA VAL A 321 -20.79 2.05 37.15
C VAL A 321 -20.78 2.76 35.78
N ILE A 322 -21.71 3.67 35.48
CA ILE A 322 -21.73 4.40 34.23
C ILE A 322 -20.48 5.27 34.04
N CYS A 323 -19.88 5.75 35.16
CA CYS A 323 -18.68 6.58 35.13
C CYS A 323 -17.47 5.86 34.51
N PHE A 324 -17.46 4.53 34.54
CA PHE A 324 -16.33 3.70 34.10
C PHE A 324 -16.60 2.98 32.78
N GLN A 325 -17.79 3.14 32.20
CA GLN A 325 -18.14 2.53 30.91
C GLN A 325 -17.14 2.95 29.83
N SER A 326 -16.89 4.25 29.67
CA SER A 326 -15.96 4.74 28.64
C SER A 326 -14.56 4.19 28.80
N LEU A 327 -14.07 4.00 30.04
CA LEU A 327 -12.76 3.40 30.30
C LEU A 327 -12.68 1.96 29.75
N ILE A 328 -13.73 1.17 29.95
CA ILE A 328 -13.77 -0.23 29.50
C ILE A 328 -13.85 -0.31 27.96
N LEU A 329 -14.73 0.49 27.36
CA LEU A 329 -14.91 0.54 25.90
C LEU A 329 -13.64 0.99 25.20
N ASP A 330 -13.03 2.09 25.66
CA ASP A 330 -11.81 2.62 25.09
C ASP A 330 -10.65 1.60 25.12
N MET A 331 -10.42 0.98 26.26
CA MET A 331 -9.35 -0.02 26.38
C MET A 331 -9.62 -1.27 25.54
N ALA A 332 -10.87 -1.72 25.45
CA ALA A 332 -11.26 -2.84 24.62
C ALA A 332 -11.07 -2.54 23.12
N GLY A 333 -11.50 -1.35 22.67
CA GLY A 333 -11.31 -0.88 21.31
C GLY A 333 -9.84 -0.81 20.92
N ASN A 334 -9.01 -0.19 21.77
CA ASN A 334 -7.58 -0.03 21.52
C ASN A 334 -6.84 -1.36 21.43
N VAL A 335 -7.09 -2.30 22.33
CA VAL A 335 -6.45 -3.64 22.27
C VAL A 335 -6.91 -4.41 21.03
N GLY A 336 -8.18 -4.33 20.66
CA GLY A 336 -8.69 -4.96 19.47
C GLY A 336 -8.06 -4.42 18.20
N THR A 337 -7.88 -3.10 18.10
CA THR A 337 -7.21 -2.44 16.96
C THR A 337 -5.72 -2.80 16.90
N GLN A 338 -5.03 -2.94 18.05
CA GLN A 338 -3.64 -3.41 18.08
C GLN A 338 -3.53 -4.86 17.57
N SER A 339 -4.41 -5.75 18.01
CA SER A 339 -4.43 -7.13 17.53
C SER A 339 -4.83 -7.24 16.05
N LEU A 340 -5.72 -6.35 15.57
CA LEU A 340 -6.06 -6.22 14.17
C LEU A 340 -4.83 -5.89 13.33
N ALA A 341 -4.10 -4.82 13.66
CA ALA A 341 -2.93 -4.37 12.92
C ALA A 341 -1.84 -5.46 12.83
N VAL A 342 -1.58 -6.16 13.94
CA VAL A 342 -0.65 -7.30 13.94
C VAL A 342 -1.16 -8.44 13.04
N THR A 343 -2.45 -8.72 13.08
CA THR A 343 -3.05 -9.83 12.32
C THR A 343 -3.06 -9.55 10.83
N ILE A 344 -3.45 -8.33 10.40
CA ILE A 344 -3.38 -7.94 8.98
C ILE A 344 -1.94 -8.11 8.48
N ARG A 345 -0.96 -7.54 9.19
CA ARG A 345 0.45 -7.65 8.81
C ARG A 345 0.95 -9.08 8.67
N VAL A 346 0.49 -10.00 9.53
CA VAL A 346 0.88 -11.42 9.46
C VAL A 346 0.12 -12.14 8.35
N LEU A 347 -1.12 -11.75 8.05
CA LEU A 347 -1.93 -12.37 6.98
C LEU A 347 -1.45 -12.00 5.57
N MET A 348 -0.61 -10.98 5.42
CA MET A 348 0.09 -10.69 4.17
C MET A 348 1.13 -11.75 3.78
N ASP A 349 1.54 -12.64 4.70
CA ASP A 349 2.40 -13.79 4.42
C ASP A 349 1.55 -14.94 3.83
N GLU A 350 1.71 -15.24 2.57
CA GLU A 350 0.96 -16.27 1.83
C GLU A 350 1.21 -17.69 2.33
N ASN A 351 2.35 -17.94 2.96
CA ASN A 351 2.77 -19.26 3.42
C ASN A 351 2.17 -19.67 4.78
N LEU A 352 1.21 -18.92 5.32
CA LEU A 352 0.61 -19.16 6.63
C LEU A 352 -0.19 -20.45 6.70
N THR A 353 0.31 -21.39 7.50
CA THR A 353 -0.44 -22.61 7.80
C THR A 353 -1.54 -22.36 8.84
N ALA A 354 -2.52 -23.28 8.90
CA ALA A 354 -3.55 -23.26 9.97
C ALA A 354 -2.93 -23.30 11.39
N SER A 355 -1.76 -23.94 11.53
CA SER A 355 -1.01 -23.97 12.79
C SER A 355 -0.48 -22.58 13.17
N ASP A 356 -0.01 -21.81 12.19
CA ASP A 356 0.54 -20.47 12.43
C ASP A 356 -0.57 -19.47 12.78
N LYS A 357 -1.71 -19.55 12.09
CA LYS A 357 -2.94 -18.80 12.44
C LYS A 357 -3.39 -19.08 13.88
N LEU A 358 -3.35 -20.36 14.32
CA LEU A 358 -3.65 -20.71 15.71
C LEU A 358 -2.60 -20.18 16.69
N LYS A 359 -1.31 -20.27 16.36
CA LYS A 359 -0.23 -19.71 17.19
C LYS A 359 -0.40 -18.20 17.37
N LEU A 360 -0.72 -17.47 16.28
CA LEU A 360 -0.99 -16.04 16.35
C LEU A 360 -2.17 -15.75 17.28
N THR A 361 -3.29 -16.44 17.12
CA THR A 361 -4.48 -16.27 17.98
C THR A 361 -4.14 -16.46 19.45
N VAL A 362 -3.43 -17.55 19.79
CA VAL A 362 -3.01 -17.82 21.18
C VAL A 362 -2.02 -16.78 21.69
N LYS A 363 -1.13 -16.28 20.84
CA LYS A 363 -0.18 -15.20 21.18
C LYS A 363 -0.92 -13.90 21.52
N GLU A 364 -1.84 -13.47 20.67
CA GLU A 364 -2.61 -12.25 20.89
C GLU A 364 -3.52 -12.34 22.13
N MET A 365 -4.15 -13.48 22.38
CA MET A 365 -4.87 -13.72 23.63
C MET A 365 -3.98 -13.58 24.87
N LYS A 366 -2.75 -14.11 24.83
CA LYS A 366 -1.79 -13.97 25.94
C LYS A 366 -1.36 -12.53 26.14
N VAL A 367 -1.18 -11.77 25.06
CA VAL A 367 -0.87 -10.33 25.11
C VAL A 367 -2.04 -9.57 25.73
N GLY A 368 -3.28 -9.81 25.26
CA GLY A 368 -4.48 -9.22 25.82
C GLY A 368 -4.66 -9.55 27.31
N PHE A 369 -4.40 -10.80 27.72
CA PHE A 369 -4.44 -11.22 29.12
C PHE A 369 -3.38 -10.53 29.98
N SER A 370 -2.13 -10.46 29.51
CA SER A 370 -1.04 -9.79 30.23
C SER A 370 -1.30 -8.31 30.44
N ASN A 371 -1.72 -7.62 29.37
CA ASN A 371 -2.10 -6.21 29.43
C ASN A 371 -3.34 -6.01 30.32
N GLY A 372 -4.31 -6.92 30.22
CA GLY A 372 -5.52 -6.91 31.04
C GLY A 372 -5.25 -7.06 32.55
N ILE A 373 -4.30 -7.91 32.95
CA ILE A 373 -3.89 -8.01 34.35
C ILE A 373 -3.25 -6.70 34.81
N LEU A 374 -2.27 -6.19 34.06
CA LEU A 374 -1.55 -4.98 34.44
C LEU A 374 -2.48 -3.78 34.59
N LEU A 375 -3.27 -3.52 33.55
CA LEU A 375 -4.21 -2.39 33.53
C LEU A 375 -5.41 -2.63 34.45
N GLY A 376 -5.86 -3.86 34.62
CA GLY A 376 -6.91 -4.22 35.57
C GLY A 376 -6.51 -3.92 37.01
N VAL A 377 -5.29 -4.28 37.43
CA VAL A 377 -4.77 -3.93 38.78
C VAL A 377 -4.63 -2.42 38.94
N MET A 378 -4.10 -1.70 37.91
CA MET A 378 -4.06 -0.24 37.95
C MET A 378 -5.45 0.37 38.06
N ALA A 379 -6.42 -0.13 37.30
CA ALA A 379 -7.80 0.33 37.36
C ALA A 379 -8.41 0.12 38.74
N VAL A 380 -8.18 -1.03 39.38
CA VAL A 380 -8.66 -1.27 40.78
C VAL A 380 -8.14 -0.17 41.71
N ILE A 381 -6.86 0.15 41.63
CA ILE A 381 -6.24 1.17 42.52
C ILE A 381 -6.83 2.57 42.22
N PHE A 382 -6.77 3.00 40.98
CA PHE A 382 -7.18 4.37 40.62
C PHE A 382 -8.69 4.59 40.73
N VAL A 383 -9.50 3.60 40.35
CA VAL A 383 -10.96 3.69 40.47
C VAL A 383 -11.40 3.63 41.93
N ALA A 384 -10.77 2.80 42.78
CA ALA A 384 -11.06 2.79 44.23
C ALA A 384 -10.73 4.15 44.83
N LEU A 385 -9.56 4.71 44.51
CA LEU A 385 -9.14 6.03 44.99
C LEU A 385 -10.11 7.15 44.53
N TYR A 386 -10.55 7.11 43.27
CA TYR A 386 -11.52 8.03 42.71
C TYR A 386 -12.88 7.96 43.44
N ILE A 387 -13.41 6.73 43.67
CA ILE A 387 -14.68 6.53 44.33
C ILE A 387 -14.61 6.97 45.79
N PHE A 388 -13.49 6.64 46.48
CA PHE A 388 -13.29 7.01 47.88
C PHE A 388 -13.09 8.52 48.08
N LEU A 389 -12.13 9.12 47.33
CA LEU A 389 -11.76 10.52 47.60
C LEU A 389 -12.70 11.56 46.94
N ILE A 390 -13.20 11.24 45.74
CA ILE A 390 -13.96 12.21 44.93
C ILE A 390 -15.46 12.04 45.11
N LYS A 391 -15.93 10.77 45.15
CA LYS A 391 -17.36 10.49 45.35
C LYS A 391 -17.75 10.37 46.83
N GLY A 392 -16.77 10.25 47.75
CA GLY A 392 -17.01 10.19 49.19
C GLY A 392 -17.68 8.93 49.68
N ASN A 393 -17.57 7.84 48.94
CA ASN A 393 -18.13 6.55 49.33
C ASN A 393 -17.22 5.83 50.34
N ASP A 394 -17.77 4.83 51.00
CA ASP A 394 -17.01 3.95 51.91
C ASP A 394 -15.88 3.20 51.17
N ILE A 395 -14.80 2.91 51.92
CA ILE A 395 -13.62 2.29 51.34
C ILE A 395 -13.92 0.85 50.86
N ALA A 396 -14.72 0.09 51.59
CA ALA A 396 -15.09 -1.28 51.22
C ALA A 396 -15.91 -1.27 49.91
N TYR A 397 -16.91 -0.39 49.83
CA TYR A 397 -17.69 -0.19 48.59
C TYR A 397 -16.79 0.20 47.41
N SER A 398 -15.86 1.11 47.64
CA SER A 398 -14.92 1.56 46.60
C SER A 398 -14.08 0.43 46.02
N PHE A 399 -13.56 -0.46 46.89
CA PHE A 399 -12.77 -1.61 46.45
C PHE A 399 -13.63 -2.68 45.76
N ILE A 400 -14.86 -2.91 46.18
CA ILE A 400 -15.77 -3.86 45.56
C ILE A 400 -16.13 -3.43 44.14
N VAL A 401 -16.52 -2.16 43.95
CA VAL A 401 -16.87 -1.63 42.62
C VAL A 401 -15.64 -1.60 41.72
N SER A 402 -14.49 -1.11 42.22
CA SER A 402 -13.25 -1.05 41.43
C SER A 402 -12.74 -2.47 41.07
N GLY A 403 -12.90 -3.47 41.96
CA GLY A 403 -12.59 -4.85 41.67
C GLY A 403 -13.43 -5.40 40.50
N CYS A 404 -14.72 -5.08 40.47
CA CYS A 404 -15.58 -5.43 39.34
C CYS A 404 -15.14 -4.76 38.05
N VAL A 405 -14.79 -3.43 38.08
CA VAL A 405 -14.27 -2.68 36.92
C VAL A 405 -12.98 -3.32 36.43
N GLY A 406 -12.00 -3.60 37.30
CA GLY A 406 -10.73 -4.18 36.91
C GLY A 406 -10.85 -5.58 36.30
N PHE A 407 -11.75 -6.41 36.86
CA PHE A 407 -12.01 -7.74 36.31
C PHE A 407 -12.75 -7.67 34.96
N SER A 408 -13.70 -6.76 34.82
CA SER A 408 -14.39 -6.51 33.55
C SER A 408 -13.43 -6.01 32.48
N LEU A 409 -12.48 -5.13 32.86
CA LEU A 409 -11.43 -4.65 31.95
C LEU A 409 -10.56 -5.81 31.45
N LEU A 410 -10.07 -6.66 32.34
CA LEU A 410 -9.31 -7.85 31.97
C LEU A 410 -10.09 -8.75 30.98
N ALA A 411 -11.35 -9.07 31.30
CA ALA A 411 -12.17 -9.91 30.45
C ALA A 411 -12.42 -9.29 29.07
N SER A 412 -12.78 -7.99 29.05
CA SER A 412 -13.01 -7.26 27.81
C SER A 412 -11.76 -7.23 26.92
N MET A 413 -10.58 -6.96 27.49
CA MET A 413 -9.32 -6.91 26.73
C MET A 413 -8.96 -8.27 26.10
N VAL A 414 -9.17 -9.38 26.81
CA VAL A 414 -8.91 -10.73 26.26
C VAL A 414 -9.86 -11.02 25.09
N ILE A 415 -11.16 -10.73 25.26
CA ILE A 415 -12.16 -11.00 24.23
C ILE A 415 -11.92 -10.07 23.01
N SER A 416 -11.59 -8.80 23.24
CA SER A 416 -11.31 -7.84 22.19
C SER A 416 -10.07 -8.18 21.38
N SER A 417 -8.99 -8.65 22.04
CA SER A 417 -7.80 -9.15 21.36
C SER A 417 -8.14 -10.37 20.48
N LEU A 418 -8.98 -11.27 20.96
CA LEU A 418 -9.45 -12.41 20.18
C LEU A 418 -10.26 -11.98 18.95
N ILE A 419 -11.16 -11.01 19.11
CA ILE A 419 -11.97 -10.47 18.00
C ILE A 419 -11.10 -9.77 16.99
N GLY A 420 -10.18 -8.90 17.42
CA GLY A 420 -9.22 -8.22 16.55
C GLY A 420 -8.34 -9.17 15.73
N THR A 421 -8.18 -10.41 16.21
CA THR A 421 -7.45 -11.46 15.48
C THR A 421 -8.36 -12.30 14.59
N LEU A 422 -9.52 -12.73 15.09
CA LEU A 422 -10.38 -13.67 14.36
C LEU A 422 -11.16 -13.01 13.21
N VAL A 423 -11.54 -11.74 13.32
CA VAL A 423 -12.34 -11.06 12.29
C VAL A 423 -11.55 -10.92 10.97
N PRO A 424 -10.31 -10.40 10.95
CA PRO A 424 -9.53 -10.36 9.71
C PRO A 424 -9.19 -11.75 9.17
N MET A 425 -8.94 -12.75 10.04
CA MET A 425 -8.76 -14.14 9.59
C MET A 425 -10.01 -14.71 8.94
N PHE A 426 -11.20 -14.33 9.41
CA PHE A 426 -12.46 -14.73 8.82
C PHE A 426 -12.64 -14.11 7.43
N PHE A 427 -12.32 -12.82 7.24
CA PHE A 427 -12.36 -12.16 5.95
C PHE A 427 -11.37 -12.79 4.95
N ASN A 428 -10.14 -13.02 5.37
CA ASN A 428 -9.14 -13.74 4.59
C ASN A 428 -9.64 -15.13 4.13
N LYS A 429 -10.29 -15.88 5.03
CA LYS A 429 -10.87 -17.18 4.65
C LYS A 429 -12.00 -17.07 3.65
N MET A 430 -12.74 -15.98 3.64
CA MET A 430 -13.79 -15.68 2.65
C MET A 430 -13.26 -15.11 1.35
N LYS A 431 -11.94 -14.98 1.21
CA LYS A 431 -11.28 -14.29 0.10
C LYS A 431 -11.70 -12.81 -0.01
N ILE A 432 -11.97 -12.19 1.11
CA ILE A 432 -12.15 -10.75 1.24
C ILE A 432 -10.86 -10.22 1.84
N ASP A 433 -10.38 -9.10 1.32
CA ASP A 433 -9.19 -8.43 1.86
C ASP A 433 -9.30 -8.22 3.38
N PRO A 434 -8.34 -8.74 4.18
CA PRO A 434 -8.35 -8.58 5.63
C PRO A 434 -8.32 -7.13 6.11
N ALA A 435 -7.76 -6.20 5.33
CA ALA A 435 -7.69 -4.78 5.67
C ALA A 435 -9.07 -4.11 5.72
N VAL A 436 -10.07 -4.69 5.03
CA VAL A 436 -11.49 -4.27 5.12
C VAL A 436 -12.04 -4.44 6.55
N ALA A 437 -11.44 -5.31 7.39
CA ALA A 437 -11.73 -5.38 8.83
C ALA A 437 -11.21 -4.14 9.58
N SER A 438 -11.47 -2.96 9.08
CA SER A 438 -10.92 -1.67 9.50
C SER A 438 -10.91 -1.42 11.01
N GLY A 439 -9.99 -0.56 11.47
CA GLY A 439 -9.92 -0.13 12.87
C GLY A 439 -11.26 0.33 13.44
N PRO A 440 -12.00 1.24 12.77
CA PRO A 440 -13.32 1.68 13.20
C PRO A 440 -14.36 0.57 13.30
N LEU A 441 -14.36 -0.41 12.38
CA LEU A 441 -15.26 -1.56 12.45
C LEU A 441 -14.96 -2.43 13.67
N ILE A 442 -13.69 -2.77 13.87
CA ILE A 442 -13.25 -3.58 15.02
C ILE A 442 -13.52 -2.85 16.33
N THR A 443 -13.29 -1.55 16.41
CA THR A 443 -13.63 -0.74 17.60
C THR A 443 -15.13 -0.83 17.90
N THR A 444 -16.01 -0.69 16.92
CA THR A 444 -17.47 -0.76 17.12
C THR A 444 -17.92 -2.15 17.57
N ILE A 445 -17.34 -3.23 17.03
CA ILE A 445 -17.61 -4.61 17.48
C ILE A 445 -17.12 -4.79 18.92
N ASN A 446 -15.94 -4.28 19.24
CA ASN A 446 -15.38 -4.36 20.59
C ASN A 446 -16.16 -3.53 21.60
N ASP A 447 -16.74 -2.39 21.22
CA ASP A 447 -17.65 -1.62 22.06
C ASP A 447 -18.87 -2.46 22.46
N LEU A 448 -19.48 -3.16 21.50
CA LEU A 448 -20.60 -4.07 21.80
C LEU A 448 -20.18 -5.13 22.81
N VAL A 449 -19.04 -5.79 22.58
CA VAL A 449 -18.52 -6.84 23.47
C VAL A 449 -18.18 -6.28 24.85
N ALA A 450 -17.55 -5.13 24.90
CA ALA A 450 -17.17 -4.45 26.14
C ALA A 450 -18.40 -4.09 26.98
N VAL A 451 -19.45 -3.55 26.35
CA VAL A 451 -20.74 -3.22 27.01
C VAL A 451 -21.35 -4.47 27.63
N VAL A 452 -21.48 -5.53 26.84
CA VAL A 452 -22.08 -6.82 27.34
C VAL A 452 -21.23 -7.41 28.45
N THR A 453 -19.91 -7.43 28.29
CA THR A 453 -18.99 -7.96 29.30
C THR A 453 -19.05 -7.14 30.59
N TYR A 454 -18.96 -5.80 30.46
CA TYR A 454 -18.94 -4.92 31.62
C TYR A 454 -20.25 -4.97 32.42
N TYR A 455 -21.37 -4.67 31.79
CA TYR A 455 -22.65 -4.65 32.50
C TYR A 455 -23.11 -6.06 32.89
N GLY A 456 -22.75 -7.08 32.10
CA GLY A 456 -22.96 -8.46 32.50
C GLY A 456 -22.19 -8.86 33.78
N MET A 457 -20.94 -8.40 33.91
CA MET A 457 -20.14 -8.58 35.12
C MET A 457 -20.68 -7.76 36.30
N VAL A 458 -21.09 -6.52 36.07
CA VAL A 458 -21.75 -5.70 37.12
C VAL A 458 -23.00 -6.40 37.61
N TRP A 459 -23.87 -6.85 36.73
CA TRP A 459 -25.08 -7.60 37.08
C TRP A 459 -24.77 -8.88 37.87
N LEU A 460 -23.81 -9.68 37.34
CA LEU A 460 -23.46 -10.97 37.97
C LEU A 460 -22.78 -10.77 39.32
N LEU A 461 -21.72 -9.97 39.40
CA LEU A 461 -20.87 -9.85 40.57
C LEU A 461 -21.49 -8.93 41.62
N LEU A 462 -21.92 -7.71 41.24
CA LEU A 462 -22.36 -6.72 42.22
C LEU A 462 -23.82 -6.94 42.67
N ILE A 463 -24.70 -7.28 41.73
CA ILE A 463 -26.14 -7.43 42.07
C ILE A 463 -26.45 -8.86 42.55
N ASN A 464 -26.09 -9.91 41.79
CA ASN A 464 -26.50 -11.28 42.11
C ASN A 464 -25.64 -11.95 43.17
N ILE A 465 -24.31 -11.73 43.17
CA ILE A 465 -23.40 -12.43 44.11
C ILE A 465 -23.24 -11.59 45.40
N LEU A 466 -22.98 -10.28 45.26
CA LEU A 466 -22.69 -9.42 46.43
C LEU A 466 -23.92 -8.67 46.95
N HIS A 467 -25.07 -8.80 46.28
CA HIS A 467 -26.35 -8.17 46.65
C HIS A 467 -26.25 -6.69 47.00
N LEU A 468 -25.41 -5.95 46.26
CA LEU A 468 -25.34 -4.49 46.36
C LEU A 468 -26.58 -3.89 45.74
N THR A 469 -27.47 -3.34 46.56
CA THR A 469 -28.71 -2.66 46.15
C THR A 469 -28.77 -1.26 46.74
#